data_90ecff7b0da064c99b8695eea9f417ca
#
_entry.id   90ecff7b0da064c99b8695eea9f417ca
#
_cell.length_a   1.000
_cell.length_b   1.000
_cell.length_c   1.000
_cell.angle_alpha   90.00
_cell.angle_beta   90.00
_cell.angle_gamma   90.00
#
_symmetry.space_group_name_H-M   'P 1'
#
loop_
_entity.id
_entity.type
_entity.pdbx_description
1 polymer ?
#
loop_
_entity_poly.entity_id
_entity_poly.type
_entity_poly.pdbx_seq_one_letter_code
_entity_poly.pdbx_strand_id
1 'polypeptide(L)'
;IVLQSVHAADAGTVMNPQQCLGQVEGGVAQAIGSALYEEIMLDGAGGVLTPVFRTYRMPQMADIPDTEVYFADTSDDLGPYGAKSMSESPFNPVAPAMANAIRRAIGVRPCETPMSRDRIWRLAQGIA
;
A
#
# COMPACT_ATOMS: atom_id res chain seq x y z
N ILE A 1 -10.64 7.06 -6.00
CA ILE A 1 -9.83 6.01 -6.65
C ILE A 1 -8.38 6.46 -6.71
N VAL A 2 -7.46 5.50 -6.64
CA VAL A 2 -6.03 5.75 -6.88
C VAL A 2 -5.83 5.77 -8.39
N LEU A 3 -5.24 6.84 -8.92
CA LEU A 3 -5.10 7.01 -10.36
C LEU A 3 -3.75 6.49 -10.87
N GLN A 4 -2.71 6.64 -10.08
CA GLN A 4 -1.35 6.28 -10.42
C GLN A 4 -0.55 5.96 -9.16
N SER A 5 0.36 5.01 -9.28
CA SER A 5 1.39 4.72 -8.28
C SER A 5 2.76 4.81 -8.94
N VAL A 6 3.69 5.48 -8.29
CA VAL A 6 5.10 5.53 -8.72
C VAL A 6 5.95 5.06 -7.55
N HIS A 7 6.77 4.06 -7.79
CA HIS A 7 7.60 3.44 -6.77
C HIS A 7 9.07 3.47 -7.16
N ALA A 8 9.90 4.08 -6.33
CA ALA A 8 11.35 4.01 -6.45
C ALA A 8 11.89 3.01 -5.41
N ALA A 9 12.62 2.02 -5.86
CA ALA A 9 13.13 0.94 -5.03
C ALA A 9 14.64 0.75 -5.20
N ASP A 10 15.31 0.38 -4.13
CA ASP A 10 16.70 -0.01 -4.13
C ASP A 10 16.82 -1.51 -3.87
N ALA A 11 17.09 -2.28 -4.90
CA ALA A 11 17.30 -3.73 -4.86
C ALA A 11 18.79 -4.11 -5.03
N GLY A 12 19.70 -3.13 -4.98
CA GLY A 12 21.06 -3.36 -5.40
C GLY A 12 21.11 -3.81 -6.86
N THR A 13 21.98 -4.73 -7.18
CA THR A 13 21.98 -5.36 -8.51
C THR A 13 20.68 -6.12 -8.74
N VAL A 14 19.88 -5.68 -9.69
CA VAL A 14 18.60 -6.33 -10.05
C VAL A 14 18.88 -7.61 -10.84
N MET A 15 18.82 -8.76 -10.16
CA MET A 15 19.15 -10.06 -10.75
C MET A 15 18.12 -10.54 -11.79
N ASN A 16 16.85 -10.28 -11.54
CA ASN A 16 15.75 -10.59 -12.45
C ASN A 16 14.76 -9.41 -12.46
N PRO A 17 14.83 -8.54 -13.48
CA PRO A 17 13.99 -7.34 -13.53
C PRO A 17 12.49 -7.64 -13.50
N GLN A 18 12.03 -8.68 -14.20
CA GLN A 18 10.62 -9.03 -14.27
C GLN A 18 10.10 -9.51 -12.91
N GLN A 19 10.85 -10.34 -12.20
CA GLN A 19 10.45 -10.80 -10.87
C GLN A 19 10.52 -9.67 -9.83
N CYS A 20 11.53 -8.82 -9.90
CA CYS A 20 11.61 -7.63 -9.04
C CYS A 20 10.43 -6.69 -9.25
N LEU A 21 10.06 -6.42 -10.51
CA LEU A 21 8.89 -5.63 -10.86
C LEU A 21 7.62 -6.22 -10.25
N GLY A 22 7.36 -7.50 -10.49
CA GLY A 22 6.18 -8.19 -9.95
C GLY A 22 6.14 -8.19 -8.42
N GLN A 23 7.30 -8.24 -7.75
CA GLN A 23 7.37 -8.14 -6.30
C GLN A 23 6.97 -6.75 -5.80
N VAL A 24 7.40 -5.68 -6.48
CA VAL A 24 6.99 -4.31 -6.14
C VAL A 24 5.50 -4.11 -6.38
N GLU A 25 4.98 -4.51 -7.53
CA GLU A 25 3.55 -4.41 -7.85
C GLU A 25 2.68 -5.16 -6.84
N GLY A 26 3.07 -6.39 -6.47
CA GLY A 26 2.39 -7.19 -5.46
C GLY A 26 2.40 -6.55 -4.08
N GLY A 27 3.55 -6.01 -3.64
CA GLY A 27 3.68 -5.30 -2.37
C GLY A 27 2.84 -4.01 -2.32
N VAL A 28 2.79 -3.26 -3.41
CA VAL A 28 1.93 -2.07 -3.55
C VAL A 28 0.45 -2.46 -3.46
N ALA A 29 0.03 -3.53 -4.16
CA ALA A 29 -1.35 -4.01 -4.12
C ALA A 29 -1.79 -4.41 -2.70
N GLN A 30 -0.98 -5.17 -1.98
CA GLN A 30 -1.24 -5.50 -0.57
C GLN A 30 -1.36 -4.25 0.30
N ALA A 31 -0.45 -3.31 0.14
CA ALA A 31 -0.44 -2.09 0.94
C ALA A 31 -1.63 -1.17 0.66
N ILE A 32 -2.10 -1.11 -0.59
CA ILE A 32 -3.36 -0.41 -0.93
C ILE A 32 -4.54 -1.08 -0.22
N GLY A 33 -4.58 -2.42 -0.18
CA GLY A 33 -5.58 -3.17 0.58
C GLY A 33 -5.61 -2.77 2.04
N SER A 34 -4.48 -2.88 2.71
CA SER A 34 -4.32 -2.51 4.12
C SER A 34 -4.59 -1.03 4.40
N ALA A 35 -4.17 -0.14 3.49
CA ALA A 35 -4.33 1.30 3.69
C ALA A 35 -5.76 1.81 3.51
N LEU A 36 -6.57 1.19 2.62
CA LEU A 36 -7.85 1.74 2.19
C LEU A 36 -9.07 0.87 2.50
N TYR A 37 -8.91 -0.46 2.63
CA TYR A 37 -10.04 -1.38 2.57
C TYR A 37 -10.12 -2.38 3.72
N GLU A 38 -8.98 -2.98 4.10
CA GLU A 38 -8.94 -4.17 4.94
C GLU A 38 -9.04 -3.81 6.42
N GLU A 39 -10.04 -4.36 7.10
CA GLU A 39 -10.24 -4.17 8.54
C GLU A 39 -10.92 -5.39 9.15
N ILE A 40 -10.33 -5.91 10.23
CA ILE A 40 -11.01 -6.88 11.09
C ILE A 40 -11.82 -6.09 12.11
N MET A 41 -13.15 -6.09 11.92
CA MET A 41 -14.07 -5.42 12.83
C MET A 41 -14.50 -6.39 13.93
N LEU A 42 -14.49 -5.90 15.17
CA LEU A 42 -14.93 -6.67 16.34
C LEU A 42 -16.19 -6.06 16.93
N ASP A 43 -17.06 -6.91 17.48
CA ASP A 43 -18.18 -6.47 18.32
C ASP A 43 -17.72 -6.17 19.76
N GLY A 44 -18.64 -5.70 20.61
CA GLY A 44 -18.34 -5.38 22.00
C GLY A 44 -17.95 -6.58 22.88
N ALA A 45 -18.13 -7.81 22.41
CA ALA A 45 -17.75 -9.05 23.06
C ALA A 45 -16.47 -9.68 22.47
N GLY A 46 -15.87 -9.05 21.48
CA GLY A 46 -14.67 -9.54 20.78
C GLY A 46 -14.98 -10.51 19.64
N GLY A 47 -16.23 -10.68 19.24
CA GLY A 47 -16.62 -11.48 18.09
C GLY A 47 -16.29 -10.77 16.77
N VAL A 48 -15.79 -11.51 15.77
CA VAL A 48 -15.41 -10.96 14.46
C VAL A 48 -16.65 -10.69 13.63
N LEU A 49 -16.86 -9.42 13.23
CA LEU A 49 -17.96 -8.98 12.37
C LEU A 49 -17.67 -9.16 10.88
N THR A 50 -16.41 -9.33 10.51
CA THR A 50 -15.94 -9.49 9.12
C THR A 50 -15.29 -10.85 8.87
N PRO A 51 -15.98 -11.99 9.14
CA PRO A 51 -15.35 -13.32 9.14
C PRO A 51 -15.28 -13.97 7.75
N VAL A 52 -15.86 -13.35 6.71
CA VAL A 52 -15.94 -13.91 5.36
C VAL A 52 -15.53 -12.89 4.31
N PHE A 53 -15.05 -13.34 3.15
CA PHE A 53 -14.59 -12.45 2.06
C PHE A 53 -15.64 -11.46 1.53
N ARG A 54 -16.91 -11.71 1.74
CA ARG A 54 -17.98 -10.76 1.39
C ARG A 54 -18.00 -9.54 2.31
N THR A 55 -17.57 -9.68 3.56
CA THR A 55 -17.55 -8.62 4.56
C THR A 55 -16.15 -8.09 4.83
N TYR A 56 -15.12 -8.94 4.73
CA TYR A 56 -13.71 -8.52 4.75
C TYR A 56 -13.29 -8.14 3.33
N ARG A 57 -13.22 -6.84 3.06
CA ARG A 57 -12.96 -6.35 1.72
C ARG A 57 -11.47 -6.32 1.41
N MET A 58 -11.04 -7.16 0.48
CA MET A 58 -9.74 -7.04 -0.19
C MET A 58 -9.86 -6.15 -1.43
N PRO A 59 -8.75 -5.54 -1.88
CA PRO A 59 -8.75 -4.80 -3.14
C PRO A 59 -9.01 -5.76 -4.32
N GLN A 60 -9.73 -5.25 -5.30
CA GLN A 60 -9.95 -5.94 -6.57
C GLN A 60 -8.98 -5.41 -7.63
N MET A 61 -8.83 -6.11 -8.74
CA MET A 61 -7.99 -5.68 -9.85
C MET A 61 -8.26 -4.22 -10.28
N ALA A 62 -9.54 -3.82 -10.28
CA ALA A 62 -9.95 -2.46 -10.63
C ALA A 62 -9.62 -1.39 -9.58
N ASP A 63 -9.25 -1.78 -8.36
CA ASP A 63 -8.86 -0.87 -7.29
C ASP A 63 -7.35 -0.55 -7.34
N ILE A 64 -6.56 -1.36 -8.06
CA ILE A 64 -5.11 -1.21 -8.15
C ILE A 64 -4.76 -0.37 -9.39
N PRO A 65 -4.02 0.73 -9.23
CA PRO A 65 -3.58 1.55 -10.34
C PRO A 65 -2.41 0.91 -11.08
N ASP A 66 -2.14 1.39 -12.29
CA ASP A 66 -0.87 1.14 -12.94
C ASP A 66 0.26 1.63 -12.02
N THR A 67 1.26 0.79 -11.81
CA THR A 67 2.41 1.10 -10.96
C THR A 67 3.67 1.22 -11.82
N GLU A 68 4.22 2.43 -11.86
CA GLU A 68 5.53 2.67 -12.44
C GLU A 68 6.61 2.35 -11.42
N VAL A 69 7.60 1.56 -11.79
CA VAL A 69 8.68 1.16 -10.90
C VAL A 69 10.04 1.56 -11.46
N TYR A 70 10.82 2.22 -10.62
CA TYR A 70 12.18 2.63 -10.93
C TYR A 70 13.13 2.00 -9.92
N PHE A 71 14.14 1.28 -10.40
CA PHE A 71 15.20 0.73 -9.56
C PHE A 71 16.40 1.68 -9.55
N ALA A 72 16.94 1.90 -8.35
CA ALA A 72 18.18 2.64 -8.19
C ALA A 72 19.36 1.82 -8.77
N ASP A 73 20.29 2.48 -9.42
CA ASP A 73 21.53 1.88 -9.91
C ASP A 73 22.55 1.81 -8.76
N THR A 74 22.43 0.74 -7.95
CA THR A 74 23.24 0.50 -6.76
C THR A 74 23.74 -0.94 -6.72
N SER A 75 24.70 -1.19 -5.83
CA SER A 75 25.24 -2.52 -5.54
C SER A 75 25.51 -2.63 -4.03
N ASP A 76 25.38 -3.83 -3.48
CA ASP A 76 25.69 -4.14 -2.09
C ASP A 76 26.96 -4.99 -2.00
N ASP A 77 27.95 -4.51 -1.26
CA ASP A 77 29.24 -5.20 -1.11
C ASP A 77 29.12 -6.53 -0.34
N LEU A 78 28.08 -6.69 0.48
CA LEU A 78 27.82 -7.88 1.29
C LEU A 78 26.81 -8.83 0.64
N GLY A 79 26.00 -8.34 -0.29
CA GLY A 79 24.98 -9.12 -0.96
C GLY A 79 25.53 -10.00 -2.09
N PRO A 80 24.92 -11.17 -2.36
CA PRO A 80 25.33 -12.02 -3.46
C PRO A 80 25.18 -11.27 -4.79
N TYR A 81 26.27 -11.19 -5.55
CA TYR A 81 26.33 -10.45 -6.82
C TYR A 81 25.91 -8.97 -6.72
N GLY A 82 26.02 -8.37 -5.54
CA GLY A 82 25.62 -6.99 -5.32
C GLY A 82 24.12 -6.78 -5.11
N ALA A 83 23.33 -7.85 -4.99
CA ALA A 83 21.89 -7.77 -4.79
C ALA A 83 21.53 -7.43 -3.32
N LYS A 84 20.49 -6.64 -3.13
CA LYS A 84 19.81 -6.43 -1.86
C LYS A 84 18.51 -7.24 -1.80
N SER A 85 18.02 -7.49 -0.58
CA SER A 85 16.72 -8.14 -0.40
C SER A 85 15.61 -7.27 -0.99
N MET A 86 14.74 -7.88 -1.79
CA MET A 86 13.53 -7.27 -2.33
C MET A 86 12.35 -8.21 -2.07
N SER A 87 11.60 -7.93 -1.02
CA SER A 87 10.45 -8.73 -0.61
C SER A 87 9.28 -7.81 -0.23
N GLU A 88 9.07 -7.53 1.05
CA GLU A 88 7.95 -6.71 1.55
C GLU A 88 8.29 -5.22 1.68
N SER A 89 9.51 -4.82 1.39
CA SER A 89 9.91 -3.41 1.44
C SER A 89 9.02 -2.47 0.61
N PRO A 90 8.47 -2.87 -0.56
CA PRO A 90 7.54 -2.05 -1.33
C PRO A 90 6.22 -1.75 -0.61
N PHE A 91 5.82 -2.54 0.38
CA PHE A 91 4.61 -2.32 1.17
C PHE A 91 4.71 -1.06 2.06
N ASN A 92 5.86 -0.86 2.69
CA ASN A 92 6.02 0.12 3.77
C ASN A 92 5.70 1.58 3.40
N PRO A 93 6.09 2.13 2.25
CA PRO A 93 5.88 3.54 1.93
C PRO A 93 4.46 3.86 1.42
N VAL A 94 3.63 2.86 1.12
CA VAL A 94 2.34 3.07 0.44
C VAL A 94 1.33 3.79 1.34
N ALA A 95 1.12 3.31 2.57
CA ALA A 95 0.16 3.95 3.48
C ALA A 95 0.50 5.43 3.78
N PRO A 96 1.76 5.80 4.11
CA PRO A 96 2.11 7.21 4.27
C PRO A 96 2.01 8.02 2.97
N ALA A 97 2.30 7.45 1.80
CA ALA A 97 2.12 8.11 0.52
C ALA A 97 0.64 8.39 0.23
N MET A 98 -0.23 7.41 0.51
CA MET A 98 -1.68 7.56 0.43
C MET A 98 -2.21 8.66 1.35
N ALA A 99 -1.77 8.69 2.61
CA ALA A 99 -2.15 9.73 3.55
C ALA A 99 -1.72 11.14 3.07
N ASN A 100 -0.55 11.24 2.44
CA ASN A 100 -0.09 12.49 1.82
C ASN A 100 -0.94 12.89 0.61
N ALA A 101 -1.30 11.94 -0.25
CA ALA A 101 -2.15 12.18 -1.42
C ALA A 101 -3.55 12.63 -1.00
N ILE A 102 -4.15 11.98 0.01
CA ILE A 102 -5.45 12.37 0.58
C ILE A 102 -5.37 13.79 1.16
N ARG A 103 -4.33 14.08 1.97
CA ARG A 103 -4.12 15.42 2.51
C ARG A 103 -4.06 16.47 1.39
N ARG A 104 -3.38 16.17 0.29
CA ARG A 104 -3.28 17.08 -0.85
C ARG A 104 -4.64 17.31 -1.52
N ALA A 105 -5.49 16.27 -1.55
CA ALA A 105 -6.80 16.32 -2.20
C ALA A 105 -7.87 17.06 -1.38
N ILE A 106 -7.88 16.86 -0.05
CA ILE A 106 -8.95 17.37 0.83
C ILE A 106 -8.46 18.38 1.89
N GLY A 107 -7.17 18.68 1.96
CA GLY A 107 -6.58 19.63 2.92
C GLY A 107 -6.29 19.04 4.30
N VAL A 108 -6.83 17.88 4.66
CA VAL A 108 -6.68 17.25 5.99
C VAL A 108 -6.00 15.89 5.84
N ARG A 109 -5.05 15.58 6.74
CA ARG A 109 -4.31 14.31 6.71
C ARG A 109 -5.02 13.24 7.54
N PRO A 110 -5.34 12.06 6.98
CA PRO A 110 -5.77 10.92 7.78
C PRO A 110 -4.58 10.37 8.60
N CYS A 111 -4.87 9.98 9.85
CA CYS A 111 -3.88 9.44 10.79
C CYS A 111 -4.22 8.01 11.24
N GLU A 112 -5.28 7.42 10.70
CA GLU A 112 -5.75 6.06 11.01
C GLU A 112 -5.91 5.24 9.74
N THR A 113 -5.68 3.93 9.85
CA THR A 113 -5.92 2.95 8.79
C THR A 113 -7.01 1.95 9.21
N PRO A 114 -7.78 1.42 8.26
CA PRO A 114 -7.80 1.82 6.86
C PRO A 114 -8.39 3.22 6.67
N MET A 115 -7.83 3.98 5.73
CA MET A 115 -8.36 5.27 5.29
C MET A 115 -9.58 5.04 4.40
N SER A 116 -10.65 4.47 4.99
CA SER A 116 -11.86 4.08 4.27
C SER A 116 -12.60 5.30 3.71
N ARG A 117 -13.47 5.06 2.73
CA ARG A 117 -14.28 6.14 2.10
C ARG A 117 -15.08 6.93 3.12
N ASP A 118 -15.67 6.26 4.10
CA ASP A 118 -16.43 6.90 5.18
C ASP A 118 -15.53 7.76 6.08
N ARG A 119 -14.37 7.21 6.50
CA ARG A 119 -13.39 7.95 7.31
C ARG A 119 -12.86 9.19 6.57
N ILE A 120 -12.51 9.06 5.30
CA ILE A 120 -12.06 10.20 4.47
C ILE A 120 -13.18 11.24 4.33
N TRP A 121 -14.42 10.80 4.11
CA TRP A 121 -15.57 11.71 4.00
C TRP A 121 -15.82 12.48 5.30
N ARG A 122 -15.86 11.80 6.44
CA ARG A 122 -16.00 12.44 7.76
C ARG A 122 -14.88 13.44 8.02
N LEU A 123 -13.65 13.03 7.75
CA LEU A 123 -12.48 13.88 7.90
C LEU A 123 -12.59 15.16 7.06
N ALA A 124 -13.06 15.03 5.81
CA ALA A 124 -13.26 16.17 4.92
C ALA A 124 -14.38 17.12 5.38
N GLN A 125 -15.38 16.61 6.14
CA GLN A 125 -16.45 17.39 6.73
C GLN A 125 -16.10 17.95 8.12
N GLY A 126 -14.93 17.65 8.67
CA GLY A 126 -14.56 18.02 10.03
C GLY A 126 -15.35 17.27 11.11
N ILE A 127 -15.90 16.09 10.78
CA ILE A 127 -16.63 15.20 11.69
C ILE A 127 -15.62 14.20 12.27
N ALA A 128 -15.42 14.24 13.58
CA ALA A 128 -14.57 13.29 14.30
C ALA A 128 -15.22 11.90 14.42
#